data_77d812dd1c2266de115916d111882123
#
_entry.id   77d812dd1c2266de115916d111882123
#
_cell.length_a   1.000
_cell.length_b   1.000
_cell.length_c   1.000
_cell.angle_alpha   90.00
_cell.angle_beta   90.00
_cell.angle_gamma   90.00
#
_symmetry.space_group_name_H-M   'P 1'
#
loop_
_entity.id
_entity.type
_entity.pdbx_description
1 polymer ?
#
loop_
_entity_poly.entity_id
_entity_poly.type
_entity_poly.pdbx_seq_one_letter_code
_entity_poly.pdbx_strand_id
1 'polypeptide(L)'
;MAMAAPSAMITATPQAPATTTITTSTIMIITTPEAARLRLAQYLSPAFPVGGFAWSQGLEWAMDQGAATRATLPGWLGDWLEHGAGWTDAVLVALSLRADADHDALDDLARATCPSAQRLAETVEQGTAFSANASAL
;
A
#
# COMPACT_ATOMS: atom_id res chain seq x y z
N MET A 1 -46.94 69.60 -39.52
CA MET A 1 -47.31 69.18 -38.14
C MET A 1 -47.01 67.69 -38.06
N ALA A 2 -45.83 67.35 -37.53
CA ALA A 2 -45.43 65.96 -37.41
C ALA A 2 -45.35 65.67 -35.88
N MET A 3 -46.21 64.74 -35.45
CA MET A 3 -46.22 64.22 -34.07
C MET A 3 -45.16 63.15 -33.89
N ALA A 4 -44.22 63.40 -32.93
CA ALA A 4 -43.26 62.44 -32.52
C ALA A 4 -43.87 61.41 -31.57
N ALA A 5 -43.64 60.13 -31.85
CA ALA A 5 -44.00 59.03 -30.96
C ALA A 5 -43.00 58.87 -29.79
N PRO A 6 -43.41 58.44 -28.59
CA PRO A 6 -42.54 58.26 -27.46
C PRO A 6 -41.72 56.97 -27.55
N SER A 7 -40.42 57.09 -27.26
CA SER A 7 -39.46 56.01 -27.17
C SER A 7 -39.76 55.14 -25.95
N ALA A 8 -40.01 53.85 -26.12
CA ALA A 8 -40.19 52.91 -25.04
C ALA A 8 -38.84 52.53 -24.44
N MET A 9 -38.62 52.88 -23.16
CA MET A 9 -37.47 52.43 -22.35
C MET A 9 -37.61 50.95 -22.03
N ILE A 10 -36.70 50.11 -22.56
CA ILE A 10 -36.61 48.73 -22.20
C ILE A 10 -35.76 48.63 -20.92
N THR A 11 -36.40 48.40 -19.78
CA THR A 11 -35.72 48.09 -18.54
C THR A 11 -35.26 46.63 -18.55
N ALA A 12 -33.95 46.42 -18.69
CA ALA A 12 -33.38 45.08 -18.55
C ALA A 12 -33.32 44.68 -17.07
N THR A 13 -34.06 43.62 -16.74
CA THR A 13 -34.01 43.00 -15.41
C THR A 13 -32.65 42.25 -15.27
N PRO A 14 -31.88 42.46 -14.21
CA PRO A 14 -30.64 41.70 -14.01
C PRO A 14 -30.97 40.25 -13.69
N GLN A 15 -30.53 39.34 -14.58
CA GLN A 15 -30.63 37.91 -14.39
C GLN A 15 -29.59 37.49 -13.35
N ALA A 16 -30.05 36.84 -12.28
CA ALA A 16 -29.17 36.30 -11.24
C ALA A 16 -28.21 35.25 -11.82
N PRO A 17 -26.96 35.17 -11.33
CA PRO A 17 -26.03 34.20 -11.82
C PRO A 17 -26.49 32.78 -11.48
N ALA A 18 -26.47 31.89 -12.47
CA ALA A 18 -26.79 30.49 -12.31
C ALA A 18 -25.74 29.85 -11.34
N THR A 19 -26.23 29.44 -10.20
CA THR A 19 -25.40 28.69 -9.25
C THR A 19 -25.12 27.32 -9.85
N THR A 20 -23.90 27.10 -10.36
CA THR A 20 -23.42 25.79 -10.80
C THR A 20 -23.21 24.94 -9.57
N THR A 21 -24.16 24.09 -9.26
CA THR A 21 -23.99 23.05 -8.23
C THR A 21 -23.02 22.02 -8.76
N ILE A 22 -21.78 22.05 -8.29
CA ILE A 22 -20.80 20.98 -8.55
C ILE A 22 -21.27 19.78 -7.73
N THR A 23 -21.95 18.85 -8.39
CA THR A 23 -22.25 17.54 -7.81
C THR A 23 -20.92 16.79 -7.66
N THR A 24 -20.42 16.69 -6.44
CA THR A 24 -19.26 15.82 -6.11
C THR A 24 -19.72 14.39 -6.35
N SER A 25 -19.45 13.86 -7.55
CA SER A 25 -19.60 12.44 -7.83
C SER A 25 -18.59 11.69 -6.97
N THR A 26 -19.04 11.02 -5.93
CA THR A 26 -18.25 10.03 -5.21
C THR A 26 -17.91 8.93 -6.22
N ILE A 27 -16.68 8.95 -6.73
CA ILE A 27 -16.14 7.87 -7.56
C ILE A 27 -16.03 6.67 -6.65
N MET A 28 -17.00 5.77 -6.71
CA MET A 28 -16.83 4.42 -6.14
C MET A 28 -15.79 3.72 -7.02
N ILE A 29 -14.57 3.62 -6.51
CA ILE A 29 -13.54 2.81 -7.13
C ILE A 29 -13.98 1.35 -6.97
N ILE A 30 -14.70 0.82 -7.97
CA ILE A 30 -14.98 -0.61 -8.07
C ILE A 30 -13.66 -1.26 -8.44
N THR A 31 -12.98 -1.83 -7.45
CA THR A 31 -11.76 -2.60 -7.70
C THR A 31 -12.16 -3.92 -8.32
N THR A 32 -11.95 -4.10 -9.62
CA THR A 32 -12.14 -5.39 -10.27
C THR A 32 -11.12 -6.41 -9.73
N PRO A 33 -11.42 -7.72 -9.81
CA PRO A 33 -10.45 -8.74 -9.40
C PRO A 33 -9.09 -8.61 -10.11
N GLU A 34 -9.09 -8.16 -11.37
CA GLU A 34 -7.88 -7.92 -12.15
C GLU A 34 -7.08 -6.73 -11.59
N ALA A 35 -7.75 -5.63 -11.27
CA ALA A 35 -7.10 -4.45 -10.67
C ALA A 35 -6.53 -4.78 -9.28
N ALA A 36 -7.25 -5.59 -8.49
CA ALA A 36 -6.76 -6.05 -7.18
C ALA A 36 -5.50 -6.93 -7.33
N ARG A 37 -5.47 -7.84 -8.32
CA ARG A 37 -4.30 -8.68 -8.61
C ARG A 37 -3.10 -7.86 -9.07
N LEU A 38 -3.32 -6.86 -9.94
CA LEU A 38 -2.24 -5.97 -10.40
C LEU A 38 -1.66 -5.15 -9.25
N ARG A 39 -2.53 -4.64 -8.36
CA ARG A 39 -2.09 -3.93 -7.15
C ARG A 39 -1.31 -4.84 -6.21
N LEU A 40 -1.77 -6.06 -5.99
CA LEU A 40 -1.05 -7.05 -5.20
C LEU A 40 0.32 -7.37 -5.82
N ALA A 41 0.39 -7.58 -7.14
CA ALA A 41 1.66 -7.81 -7.85
C ALA A 41 2.62 -6.62 -7.72
N GLN A 42 2.10 -5.39 -7.71
CA GLN A 42 2.89 -4.19 -7.48
C GLN A 42 3.47 -4.17 -6.05
N TYR A 43 2.65 -4.45 -5.04
CA TYR A 43 3.08 -4.48 -3.64
C TYR A 43 4.13 -5.56 -3.36
N LEU A 44 4.00 -6.72 -4.01
CA LEU A 44 4.92 -7.85 -3.89
C LEU A 44 6.12 -7.76 -4.84
N SER A 45 6.21 -6.71 -5.65
CA SER A 45 7.32 -6.50 -6.57
C SER A 45 8.61 -6.21 -5.82
N PRO A 46 9.76 -6.78 -6.21
CA PRO A 46 11.07 -6.38 -5.70
C PRO A 46 11.39 -4.90 -5.94
N ALA A 47 10.70 -4.25 -6.89
CA ALA A 47 10.85 -2.83 -7.18
C ALA A 47 10.00 -1.92 -6.26
N PHE A 48 9.14 -2.49 -5.41
CA PHE A 48 8.36 -1.69 -4.45
C PHE A 48 9.31 -1.11 -3.40
N PRO A 49 9.30 0.22 -3.15
CA PRO A 49 10.39 0.89 -2.44
C PRO A 49 10.27 0.75 -0.92
N VAL A 50 10.54 -0.43 -0.39
CA VAL A 50 10.56 -0.74 1.05
C VAL A 50 11.95 -0.76 1.67
N GLY A 51 13.02 -0.58 0.88
CA GLY A 51 14.39 -0.68 1.37
C GLY A 51 14.88 -2.12 1.58
N GLY A 52 14.15 -3.13 1.09
CA GLY A 52 14.46 -4.55 1.30
C GLY A 52 15.81 -5.01 0.76
N PHE A 53 16.40 -4.29 -0.19
CA PHE A 53 17.74 -4.60 -0.73
C PHE A 53 18.88 -4.42 0.28
N ALA A 54 18.67 -3.66 1.35
CA ALA A 54 19.67 -3.50 2.41
C ALA A 54 19.77 -4.74 3.34
N TRP A 55 18.84 -5.69 3.21
CA TRP A 55 18.66 -6.78 4.15
C TRP A 55 18.62 -8.13 3.44
N SER A 56 19.69 -8.92 3.59
CA SER A 56 19.79 -10.26 2.98
C SER A 56 19.22 -11.39 3.83
N GLN A 57 18.80 -11.10 5.07
CA GLN A 57 18.29 -12.10 6.04
C GLN A 57 19.26 -13.26 6.30
N GLY A 58 20.57 -12.99 6.26
CA GLY A 58 21.61 -13.99 6.43
C GLY A 58 22.03 -14.70 5.15
N LEU A 59 21.39 -14.44 4.00
CA LEU A 59 21.73 -15.09 2.74
C LEU A 59 23.19 -14.79 2.32
N GLU A 60 23.62 -13.53 2.39
CA GLU A 60 24.99 -13.14 2.05
C GLU A 60 26.02 -13.90 2.88
N TRP A 61 25.79 -14.00 4.20
CA TRP A 61 26.65 -14.78 5.09
C TRP A 61 26.63 -16.27 4.70
N ALA A 62 25.47 -16.85 4.45
CA ALA A 62 25.33 -18.25 4.03
C ALA A 62 26.05 -18.53 2.70
N MET A 63 26.04 -17.57 1.77
CA MET A 63 26.77 -17.66 0.50
C MET A 63 28.29 -17.58 0.74
N ASP A 64 28.76 -16.67 1.58
CA ASP A 64 30.18 -16.54 1.93
C ASP A 64 30.73 -17.81 2.61
N GLN A 65 29.94 -18.44 3.49
CA GLN A 65 30.29 -19.70 4.14
C GLN A 65 30.11 -20.94 3.23
N GLY A 66 29.63 -20.78 2.02
CA GLY A 66 29.37 -21.87 1.08
C GLY A 66 28.15 -22.74 1.43
N ALA A 67 27.34 -22.35 2.41
CA ALA A 67 26.10 -23.05 2.79
C ALA A 67 24.98 -22.80 1.75
N ALA A 68 24.89 -21.58 1.21
CA ALA A 68 24.00 -21.24 0.10
C ALA A 68 24.82 -21.08 -1.18
N THR A 69 24.71 -22.06 -2.05
CA THR A 69 25.28 -22.04 -3.41
C THR A 69 24.14 -22.10 -4.44
N ARG A 70 24.46 -21.95 -5.72
CA ARG A 70 23.44 -22.12 -6.77
C ARG A 70 22.70 -23.47 -6.68
N ALA A 71 23.37 -24.53 -6.24
CA ALA A 71 22.79 -25.86 -6.12
C ALA A 71 21.94 -26.02 -4.85
N THR A 72 22.37 -25.40 -3.73
CA THR A 72 21.72 -25.56 -2.41
C THR A 72 20.74 -24.43 -2.07
N LEU A 73 20.73 -23.34 -2.83
CA LEU A 73 19.84 -22.19 -2.62
C LEU A 73 18.35 -22.54 -2.51
N PRO A 74 17.78 -23.42 -3.36
CA PRO A 74 16.38 -23.80 -3.21
C PRO A 74 16.05 -24.44 -1.86
N GLY A 75 16.94 -25.32 -1.36
CA GLY A 75 16.79 -25.92 -0.03
C GLY A 75 16.91 -24.89 1.08
N TRP A 76 17.91 -24.03 1.01
CA TRP A 76 18.10 -22.94 1.98
C TRP A 76 16.88 -22.00 2.07
N LEU A 77 16.29 -21.64 0.92
CA LEU A 77 15.06 -20.84 0.86
C LEU A 77 13.84 -21.61 1.42
N GLY A 78 13.76 -22.92 1.15
CA GLY A 78 12.73 -23.80 1.72
C GLY A 78 12.81 -23.81 3.26
N ASP A 79 13.97 -24.04 3.79
CA ASP A 79 14.22 -24.05 5.25
C ASP A 79 13.88 -22.68 5.88
N TRP A 80 14.24 -21.58 5.21
CA TRP A 80 13.91 -20.23 5.67
C TRP A 80 12.40 -19.99 5.69
N LEU A 81 11.67 -20.47 4.67
CA LEU A 81 10.21 -20.34 4.58
C LEU A 81 9.48 -21.24 5.57
N GLU A 82 9.96 -22.48 5.80
CA GLU A 82 9.24 -23.46 6.62
C GLU A 82 9.59 -23.38 8.11
N HIS A 83 10.82 -22.94 8.44
CA HIS A 83 11.35 -23.00 9.80
C HIS A 83 11.91 -21.66 10.29
N GLY A 84 12.03 -20.67 9.42
CA GLY A 84 12.59 -19.36 9.72
C GLY A 84 11.55 -18.24 9.82
N ALA A 85 12.03 -17.02 9.62
CA ALA A 85 11.19 -15.81 9.68
C ALA A 85 10.05 -15.82 8.65
N GLY A 86 10.24 -16.47 7.50
CA GLY A 86 9.22 -16.57 6.48
C GLY A 86 7.93 -17.23 6.96
N TRP A 87 8.05 -18.29 7.79
CA TRP A 87 6.89 -18.92 8.43
C TRP A 87 6.16 -17.97 9.37
N THR A 88 6.90 -17.32 10.27
CA THR A 88 6.33 -16.38 11.25
C THR A 88 5.62 -15.23 10.57
N ASP A 89 6.24 -14.64 9.55
CA ASP A 89 5.67 -13.53 8.78
C ASP A 89 4.38 -13.99 8.06
N ALA A 90 4.37 -15.17 7.45
CA ALA A 90 3.19 -15.72 6.79
C ALA A 90 2.02 -15.95 7.76
N VAL A 91 2.29 -16.45 8.96
CA VAL A 91 1.27 -16.65 10.00
C VAL A 91 0.70 -15.31 10.47
N LEU A 92 1.54 -14.31 10.73
CA LEU A 92 1.10 -12.97 11.14
C LEU A 92 0.23 -12.31 10.07
N VAL A 93 0.61 -12.41 8.79
CA VAL A 93 -0.20 -11.94 7.66
C VAL A 93 -1.55 -12.67 7.62
N ALA A 94 -1.56 -13.99 7.75
CA ALA A 94 -2.80 -14.75 7.73
C ALA A 94 -3.74 -14.37 8.89
N LEU A 95 -3.20 -14.12 10.07
CA LEU A 95 -3.96 -13.67 11.23
C LEU A 95 -4.49 -12.25 11.05
N SER A 96 -3.70 -11.34 10.48
CA SER A 96 -4.10 -9.94 10.25
C SER A 96 -5.23 -9.78 9.23
N LEU A 97 -5.41 -10.76 8.36
CA LEU A 97 -6.48 -10.76 7.35
C LEU A 97 -7.83 -11.29 7.88
N ARG A 98 -7.89 -11.75 9.11
CA ARG A 98 -9.15 -12.21 9.71
C ARG A 98 -10.06 -11.01 10.02
N ALA A 99 -11.36 -11.22 9.90
CA ALA A 99 -12.35 -10.17 10.18
C ALA A 99 -12.39 -9.74 11.68
N ASP A 100 -11.93 -10.62 12.57
CA ASP A 100 -11.86 -10.44 14.02
C ASP A 100 -10.43 -10.16 14.52
N ALA A 101 -9.52 -9.73 13.62
CA ALA A 101 -8.12 -9.50 13.97
C ALA A 101 -7.95 -8.34 14.96
N ASP A 102 -7.26 -8.60 16.05
CA ASP A 102 -6.74 -7.58 16.96
C ASP A 102 -5.33 -7.18 16.49
N HIS A 103 -5.26 -6.09 15.73
CA HIS A 103 -3.99 -5.64 15.12
C HIS A 103 -2.98 -5.14 16.15
N ASP A 104 -3.43 -4.61 17.30
CA ASP A 104 -2.51 -4.17 18.35
C ASP A 104 -1.86 -5.39 19.04
N ALA A 105 -2.65 -6.42 19.35
CA ALA A 105 -2.11 -7.67 19.87
C ALA A 105 -1.20 -8.39 18.88
N LEU A 106 -1.49 -8.30 17.57
CA LEU A 106 -0.62 -8.86 16.53
C LEU A 106 0.69 -8.09 16.36
N ASP A 107 0.68 -6.75 16.51
CA ASP A 107 1.92 -5.96 16.52
C ASP A 107 2.80 -6.32 17.73
N ASP A 108 2.22 -6.43 18.91
CA ASP A 108 2.92 -6.87 20.12
C ASP A 108 3.53 -8.28 19.93
N LEU A 109 2.76 -9.21 19.36
CA LEU A 109 3.23 -10.56 19.06
C LEU A 109 4.38 -10.54 18.02
N ALA A 110 4.24 -9.77 16.95
CA ALA A 110 5.26 -9.63 15.92
C ALA A 110 6.57 -9.10 16.51
N ARG A 111 6.51 -8.10 17.38
CA ARG A 111 7.68 -7.56 18.09
C ARG A 111 8.30 -8.59 19.03
N ALA A 112 7.48 -9.30 19.79
CA ALA A 112 7.94 -10.29 20.75
C ALA A 112 8.59 -11.52 20.08
N THR A 113 8.20 -11.85 18.85
CA THR A 113 8.75 -12.99 18.10
C THR A 113 10.00 -12.64 17.28
N CYS A 114 10.38 -11.36 17.19
CA CYS A 114 11.60 -10.95 16.51
C CYS A 114 12.84 -11.53 17.21
N PRO A 115 13.69 -12.31 16.52
CA PRO A 115 14.82 -13.01 17.13
C PRO A 115 15.97 -12.10 17.53
N SER A 116 15.99 -10.86 17.07
CA SER A 116 17.04 -9.88 17.39
C SER A 116 16.55 -8.44 17.23
N ALA A 117 17.23 -7.50 17.88
CA ALA A 117 16.98 -6.08 17.73
C ALA A 117 17.19 -5.59 16.28
N GLN A 118 18.14 -6.19 15.56
CA GLN A 118 18.39 -5.89 14.15
C GLN A 118 17.22 -6.32 13.28
N ARG A 119 16.67 -7.52 13.49
CA ARG A 119 15.49 -7.99 12.75
C ARG A 119 14.26 -7.14 13.05
N LEU A 120 14.10 -6.72 14.31
CA LEU A 120 13.02 -5.81 14.68
C LEU A 120 13.14 -4.46 13.95
N ALA A 121 14.35 -3.87 13.93
CA ALA A 121 14.59 -2.61 13.23
C ALA A 121 14.28 -2.74 11.73
N GLU A 122 14.77 -3.80 11.08
CA GLU A 122 14.47 -4.12 9.67
C GLU A 122 12.95 -4.18 9.41
N THR A 123 12.22 -4.94 10.21
CA THR A 123 10.77 -5.12 10.06
C THR A 123 10.03 -3.79 10.21
N VAL A 124 10.39 -2.98 11.20
CA VAL A 124 9.77 -1.66 11.42
C VAL A 124 10.09 -0.69 10.29
N GLU A 125 11.32 -0.64 9.82
CA GLU A 125 11.73 0.24 8.71
C GLU A 125 11.02 -0.13 7.42
N GLN A 126 11.01 -1.41 7.06
CA GLN A 126 10.33 -1.89 5.85
C GLN A 126 8.81 -1.69 5.93
N GLY A 127 8.18 -1.99 7.08
CA GLY A 127 6.76 -1.79 7.30
C GLY A 127 6.35 -0.32 7.21
N THR A 128 7.16 0.58 7.78
CA THR A 128 6.94 2.03 7.70
C THR A 128 7.03 2.53 6.25
N ALA A 129 8.06 2.10 5.52
CA ALA A 129 8.23 2.46 4.12
C ALA A 129 7.09 1.89 3.25
N PHE A 130 6.69 0.63 3.50
CA PHE A 130 5.56 0.02 2.82
C PHE A 130 4.26 0.82 3.02
N SER A 131 3.93 1.14 4.27
CA SER A 131 2.71 1.88 4.61
C SER A 131 2.68 3.25 3.94
N ALA A 132 3.79 4.00 3.99
CA ALA A 132 3.91 5.31 3.37
C ALA A 132 3.72 5.24 1.85
N ASN A 133 4.37 4.29 1.18
CA ASN A 133 4.30 4.14 -0.28
C ASN A 133 2.96 3.57 -0.76
N ALA A 134 2.37 2.64 -0.01
CA ALA A 134 1.06 2.08 -0.34
C ALA A 134 -0.07 3.11 -0.18
N SER A 135 0.05 4.04 0.77
CA SER A 135 -0.92 5.12 0.98
C SER A 135 -0.86 6.21 -0.09
N ALA A 136 0.22 6.28 -0.87
CA ALA A 136 0.41 7.24 -1.95
C ALA A 136 -0.16 6.77 -3.30
N LEU A 137 -0.61 5.51 -3.41
CA LEU A 137 -1.18 4.86 -4.60
C LEU A 137 -2.71 4.80 -4.53
#